data_de47b4b965ca85c6cbe22a7c411cd8f3
#
_entry.id   de47b4b965ca85c6cbe22a7c411cd8f3
#
_cell.length_a   1.000
_cell.length_b   1.000
_cell.length_c   1.000
_cell.angle_alpha   90.00
_cell.angle_beta   90.00
_cell.angle_gamma   90.00
#
_symmetry.space_group_name_H-M   'P 1'
#
loop_
_entity.id
_entity.type
_entity.pdbx_description
1 polymer ?
#
loop_
_entity_poly.entity_id
_entity_poly.type
_entity_poly.pdbx_seq_one_letter_code
_entity_poly.pdbx_strand_id
1 'polypeptide(L)'
;MDVRKTLQDSRAWVQEQLKISVGFWLKYGMDPKYGGVYTCLDRKGEIYSTDKSVWMQGRCGWMFAHLCHVYGVKDEWLAASKSCLDFMEKYCINRQAGD
;
A
#
# COMPACT_ATOMS: atom_id res chain seq x y z
N MET A 1 -20.53 -24.57 19.65
CA MET A 1 -19.79 -23.74 18.68
C MET A 1 -18.52 -24.45 18.26
N ASP A 2 -18.30 -24.59 16.97
CA ASP A 2 -17.06 -25.14 16.45
C ASP A 2 -16.04 -24.01 16.28
N VAL A 3 -15.08 -23.93 17.18
CA VAL A 3 -14.04 -22.89 17.19
C VAL A 3 -13.18 -22.96 15.93
N ARG A 4 -12.84 -24.17 15.48
CA ARG A 4 -12.03 -24.37 14.26
C ARG A 4 -12.73 -23.79 13.03
N LYS A 5 -14.02 -24.09 12.85
CA LYS A 5 -14.82 -23.56 11.75
C LYS A 5 -14.91 -22.03 11.81
N THR A 6 -15.13 -21.47 12.99
CA THR A 6 -15.21 -20.03 13.19
C THR A 6 -13.89 -19.36 12.80
N LEU A 7 -12.74 -19.95 13.20
CA LEU A 7 -11.43 -19.42 12.84
C LEU A 7 -11.17 -19.49 11.33
N GLN A 8 -11.57 -20.59 10.69
CA GLN A 8 -11.44 -20.74 9.24
C GLN A 8 -12.30 -19.73 8.49
N ASP A 9 -13.52 -19.51 8.92
CA ASP A 9 -14.44 -18.55 8.31
C ASP A 9 -13.91 -17.11 8.50
N SER A 10 -13.39 -16.80 9.68
CA SER A 10 -12.78 -15.48 9.95
C SER A 10 -11.55 -15.25 9.10
N ARG A 11 -10.71 -16.26 8.93
CA ARG A 11 -9.52 -16.17 8.08
C ARG A 11 -9.89 -15.90 6.61
N ALA A 12 -10.88 -16.62 6.09
CA ALA A 12 -11.36 -16.44 4.73
C ALA A 12 -11.92 -15.03 4.53
N TRP A 13 -12.68 -14.52 5.49
CA TRP A 13 -13.23 -13.16 5.47
C TRP A 13 -12.13 -12.11 5.46
N VAL A 14 -11.12 -12.25 6.33
CA VAL A 14 -9.98 -11.33 6.41
C VAL A 14 -9.20 -11.32 5.10
N GLN A 15 -8.95 -12.49 4.52
CA GLN A 15 -8.25 -12.59 3.24
C GLN A 15 -9.02 -11.91 2.11
N GLU A 16 -10.34 -12.03 2.08
CA GLU A 16 -11.18 -11.37 1.09
C GLU A 16 -11.15 -9.85 1.26
N GLN A 17 -11.24 -9.34 2.50
CA GLN A 17 -11.14 -7.91 2.79
C GLN A 17 -9.78 -7.36 2.41
N LEU A 18 -8.71 -8.10 2.69
CA LEU A 18 -7.36 -7.71 2.30
C LEU A 18 -7.24 -7.59 0.78
N LYS A 19 -7.76 -8.56 0.05
CA LYS A 19 -7.74 -8.55 -1.41
C LYS A 19 -8.48 -7.33 -1.98
N ILE A 20 -9.63 -7.00 -1.42
CA ILE A 20 -10.43 -5.84 -1.82
C ILE A 20 -9.66 -4.54 -1.55
N SER A 21 -9.08 -4.41 -0.35
CA SER A 21 -8.33 -3.22 0.05
C SER A 21 -7.07 -3.03 -0.79
N VAL A 22 -6.31 -4.10 -1.01
CA VAL A 22 -5.10 -4.04 -1.85
C VAL A 22 -5.47 -3.65 -3.28
N GLY A 23 -6.53 -4.24 -3.84
CA GLY A 23 -7.01 -3.91 -5.17
C GLY A 23 -7.43 -2.44 -5.30
N PHE A 24 -8.12 -1.91 -4.29
CA PHE A 24 -8.50 -0.50 -4.23
C PHE A 24 -7.27 0.42 -4.30
N TRP A 25 -6.27 0.17 -3.46
CA TRP A 25 -5.07 1.00 -3.42
C TRP A 25 -4.22 0.87 -4.69
N LEU A 26 -4.12 -0.31 -5.28
CA LEU A 26 -3.43 -0.48 -6.55
C LEU A 26 -4.13 0.27 -7.69
N LYS A 27 -5.46 0.30 -7.68
CA LYS A 27 -6.25 0.95 -8.72
C LYS A 27 -6.29 2.47 -8.57
N TYR A 28 -6.51 2.96 -7.35
CA TYR A 28 -6.78 4.38 -7.11
C TYR A 28 -5.68 5.10 -6.35
N GLY A 29 -4.86 4.37 -5.59
CA GLY A 29 -3.87 4.97 -4.70
C GLY A 29 -2.54 5.30 -5.34
N MET A 30 -2.15 4.60 -6.39
CA MET A 30 -0.83 4.80 -7.00
C MET A 30 -0.81 6.04 -7.90
N ASP A 31 0.23 6.86 -7.77
CA ASP A 31 0.43 8.05 -8.59
C ASP A 31 1.32 7.70 -9.79
N PRO A 32 0.78 7.72 -11.01
CA PRO A 32 1.56 7.37 -12.20
C PRO A 32 2.51 8.47 -12.65
N LYS A 33 2.33 9.70 -12.17
CA LYS A 33 3.12 10.86 -12.60
C LYS A 33 4.34 11.10 -11.73
N TYR A 34 4.14 11.13 -10.40
CA TYR A 34 5.22 11.44 -9.45
C TYR A 34 5.68 10.26 -8.64
N GLY A 35 4.97 9.13 -8.71
CA GLY A 35 5.25 7.94 -7.91
C GLY A 35 4.67 8.02 -6.51
N GLY A 36 4.79 6.92 -5.78
CA GLY A 36 4.24 6.82 -4.44
C GLY A 36 2.73 6.61 -4.43
N VAL A 37 2.13 6.73 -3.25
CA VAL A 37 0.68 6.56 -3.08
C VAL A 37 0.04 7.88 -2.66
N TYR A 38 -1.15 8.15 -3.19
CA TYR A 38 -1.98 9.22 -2.69
C TYR A 38 -2.49 8.87 -1.30
N THR A 39 -2.49 9.82 -0.39
CA THR A 39 -2.94 9.60 0.99
C THR A 39 -4.32 10.22 1.27
N CYS A 40 -4.85 11.00 0.33
CA CYS A 40 -6.12 11.70 0.47
C CYS A 40 -7.12 11.22 -0.58
N LEU A 41 -7.71 10.04 -0.33
CA LEU A 41 -8.73 9.43 -1.18
C LEU A 41 -10.04 9.34 -0.42
N ASP A 42 -11.17 9.50 -1.15
CA ASP A 42 -12.48 9.21 -0.60
C ASP A 42 -12.85 7.73 -0.80
N ARG A 43 -14.05 7.33 -0.38
CA ARG A 43 -14.51 5.94 -0.49
C ARG A 43 -14.64 5.46 -1.93
N LYS A 44 -14.81 6.40 -2.86
CA LYS A 44 -14.98 6.10 -4.29
C LYS A 44 -13.64 6.06 -5.01
N GLY A 45 -12.55 6.40 -4.32
CA GLY A 45 -11.22 6.46 -4.90
C GLY A 45 -10.89 7.81 -5.55
N GLU A 46 -11.70 8.85 -5.31
CA GLU A 46 -11.41 10.18 -5.81
C GLU A 46 -10.38 10.88 -4.93
N ILE A 47 -9.41 11.52 -5.58
CA ILE A 47 -8.33 12.24 -4.91
C ILE A 47 -8.83 13.64 -4.57
N TYR A 48 -8.94 13.97 -3.27
CA TYR A 48 -9.35 15.30 -2.85
C TYR A 48 -8.18 16.20 -2.44
N SER A 49 -6.98 15.66 -2.35
CA SER A 49 -5.75 16.42 -2.17
C SER A 49 -4.58 15.62 -2.73
N THR A 50 -3.61 16.31 -3.33
CA THR A 50 -2.38 15.70 -3.83
C THR A 50 -1.24 15.71 -2.81
N ASP A 51 -1.48 16.26 -1.62
CA ASP A 51 -0.51 16.20 -0.52
C ASP A 51 -0.27 14.75 -0.12
N LYS A 52 0.99 14.38 0.07
CA LYS A 52 1.38 13.02 0.42
C LYS A 52 2.13 13.01 1.75
N SER A 53 1.71 12.11 2.63
CA SER A 53 2.37 11.88 3.91
C SER A 53 3.59 10.98 3.71
N VAL A 54 4.76 11.41 4.22
CA VAL A 54 5.98 10.60 4.22
C VAL A 54 5.76 9.29 4.98
N TRP A 55 5.09 9.38 6.11
CA TRP A 55 4.78 8.22 6.95
C TRP A 55 3.95 7.17 6.19
N MET A 56 2.95 7.61 5.44
CA MET A 56 2.11 6.71 4.64
C MET A 56 2.90 6.09 3.49
N GLN A 57 3.84 6.81 2.87
CA GLN A 57 4.69 6.24 1.82
C GLN A 57 5.52 5.08 2.36
N GLY A 58 6.17 5.27 3.50
CA GLY A 58 6.96 4.21 4.13
C GLY A 58 6.10 3.02 4.53
N ARG A 59 4.94 3.28 5.09
CA ARG A 59 4.01 2.23 5.53
C ARG A 59 3.47 1.42 4.36
N CYS A 60 3.08 2.07 3.28
CA CYS A 60 2.59 1.37 2.08
C CYS A 60 3.70 0.58 1.40
N GLY A 61 4.90 1.14 1.31
CA GLY A 61 6.05 0.42 0.76
C GLY A 61 6.35 -0.84 1.54
N TRP A 62 6.36 -0.75 2.87
CA TRP A 62 6.54 -1.91 3.74
C TRP A 62 5.42 -2.94 3.58
N MET A 63 4.17 -2.47 3.53
CA MET A 63 3.00 -3.34 3.42
C MET A 63 3.04 -4.17 2.13
N PHE A 64 3.31 -3.53 1.00
CA PHE A 64 3.38 -4.25 -0.27
C PHE A 64 4.55 -5.24 -0.31
N ALA A 65 5.70 -4.88 0.27
CA ALA A 65 6.83 -5.79 0.40
C ALA A 65 6.50 -6.98 1.30
N HIS A 66 5.79 -6.73 2.40
CA HIS A 66 5.36 -7.77 3.34
C HIS A 66 4.35 -8.73 2.69
N LEU A 67 3.44 -8.21 1.87
CA LEU A 67 2.51 -9.05 1.10
C LEU A 67 3.26 -10.00 0.18
N CYS A 68 4.32 -9.54 -0.48
CA CYS A 68 5.17 -10.40 -1.29
C CYS A 68 5.84 -11.49 -0.46
N HIS A 69 6.25 -11.16 0.76
CA HIS A 69 6.88 -12.13 1.66
C HIS A 69 5.91 -13.21 2.11
N VAL A 70 4.68 -12.84 2.46
CA VAL A 70 3.68 -13.76 3.03
C VAL A 70 2.96 -14.58 1.95
N TYR A 71 2.56 -13.96 0.86
CA TYR A 71 1.71 -14.57 -0.18
C TYR A 71 2.44 -14.90 -1.47
N GLY A 72 3.72 -14.58 -1.56
CA GLY A 72 4.51 -14.75 -2.77
C GLY A 72 4.62 -13.46 -3.57
N VAL A 73 5.68 -13.36 -4.36
CA VAL A 73 5.97 -12.15 -5.12
C VAL A 73 4.97 -11.97 -6.26
N LYS A 74 4.32 -10.81 -6.29
CA LYS A 74 3.54 -10.35 -7.44
C LYS A 74 4.16 -9.07 -7.97
N ASP A 75 4.32 -8.98 -9.28
CA ASP A 75 5.00 -7.86 -9.93
C ASP A 75 4.34 -6.52 -9.58
N GLU A 76 3.01 -6.46 -9.54
CA GLU A 76 2.28 -5.23 -9.20
C GLU A 76 2.50 -4.79 -7.75
N TRP A 77 2.64 -5.73 -6.81
CA TRP A 77 2.94 -5.41 -5.42
C TRP A 77 4.38 -4.93 -5.28
N LEU A 78 5.30 -5.59 -5.95
CA LEU A 78 6.71 -5.19 -5.94
C LEU A 78 6.90 -3.82 -6.55
N ALA A 79 6.23 -3.55 -7.69
CA ALA A 79 6.26 -2.26 -8.33
C ALA A 79 5.68 -1.16 -7.45
N ALA A 80 4.58 -1.45 -6.73
CA ALA A 80 3.97 -0.50 -5.80
C ALA A 80 4.90 -0.18 -4.63
N SER A 81 5.53 -1.19 -4.04
CA SER A 81 6.51 -1.00 -2.97
C SER A 81 7.68 -0.15 -3.43
N LYS A 82 8.23 -0.46 -4.59
CA LYS A 82 9.34 0.29 -5.18
C LYS A 82 8.95 1.74 -5.45
N SER A 83 7.76 1.98 -5.98
CA SER A 83 7.27 3.32 -6.26
C SER A 83 7.22 4.17 -4.99
N CYS A 84 6.74 3.62 -3.87
CA CYS A 84 6.70 4.33 -2.60
C CYS A 84 8.10 4.66 -2.09
N LEU A 85 9.03 3.72 -2.17
CA LEU A 85 10.41 3.92 -1.70
C LEU A 85 11.15 4.92 -2.59
N ASP A 86 10.98 4.84 -3.91
CA ASP A 86 11.59 5.77 -4.85
C ASP A 86 11.07 7.20 -4.63
N PHE A 87 9.78 7.35 -4.35
CA PHE A 87 9.19 8.64 -4.04
C PHE A 87 9.82 9.24 -2.78
N MET A 88 9.98 8.44 -1.72
CA MET A 88 10.60 8.88 -0.48
C MET A 88 12.04 9.33 -0.72
N GLU A 89 12.80 8.56 -1.48
CA GLU A 89 14.20 8.89 -1.78
C GLU A 89 14.30 10.19 -2.58
N LYS A 90 13.42 10.37 -3.57
CA LYS A 90 13.47 11.53 -4.47
C LYS A 90 13.01 12.83 -3.81
N TYR A 91 11.95 12.79 -3.01
CA TYR A 91 11.27 13.98 -2.53
C TYR A 91 11.34 14.19 -1.02
N CYS A 92 11.60 13.17 -0.23
CA CYS A 92 11.47 13.24 1.22
C CYS A 92 12.80 13.24 1.95
N ILE A 93 13.91 12.86 1.30
CA ILE A 93 15.23 12.82 1.89
C ILE A 93 16.01 14.05 1.47
N ASN A 94 16.48 14.84 2.44
CA ASN A 94 17.33 16.00 2.18
C ASN A 94 18.80 15.60 2.25
N ARG A 95 19.36 15.24 1.11
CA ARG A 95 20.74 14.77 1.02
C ARG A 95 21.76 15.87 1.29
N GLN A 96 21.40 17.13 1.03
CA GLN A 96 22.29 18.27 1.30
C GLN A 96 22.44 18.54 2.78
N ALA A 97 21.40 18.25 3.57
CA ALA A 97 21.44 18.38 5.02
C ALA A 97 21.99 17.13 5.72
N GLY A 98 22.30 16.08 4.97
CA GLY A 98 22.87 14.85 5.50
C GLY A 98 21.84 13.89 6.10
N ASP A 99 20.59 14.04 5.79
CA ASP A 99 19.52 13.19 6.28
C ASP A 99 19.33 11.92 5.42
#